data_b7bc318b60bf36e48a4cc4edbefd7466
#
_entry.id   b7bc318b60bf36e48a4cc4edbefd7466
#
_cell.length_a   1.000
_cell.length_b   1.000
_cell.length_c   1.000
_cell.angle_alpha   90.00
_cell.angle_beta   90.00
_cell.angle_gamma   90.00
#
_symmetry.space_group_name_H-M   'P 1'
#
loop_
_entity.id
_entity.type
_entity.pdbx_description
1 polymer ?
#
loop_
_entity_poly.entity_id
_entity_poly.type
_entity_poly.pdbx_seq_one_letter_code
_entity_poly.pdbx_strand_id
1 'polypeptide(L)'
;GYDFETLVLRDCTAPFIKNKDMEGTVKLLEKSKSDAVFGVYRQHFNPYFNMFELNTNKFLKLSKTKKIRPRSRQEAPPIYQMTGLDTFNVEKFLKYEKIILPKTLPFEISPETGIMIDTELEFKIVEIIIKNNLFKNF
;
A
#
# COMPACT_ATOMS: atom_id res chain seq x y z
N GLY A 1 3.04 -19.09 -25.83
CA GLY A 1 3.13 -18.30 -24.60
C GLY A 1 1.93 -18.59 -23.72
N TYR A 2 1.99 -18.23 -22.45
CA TYR A 2 0.84 -18.31 -21.56
C TYR A 2 -0.06 -17.10 -21.85
N ASP A 3 -1.37 -17.30 -21.93
CA ASP A 3 -2.37 -16.25 -22.02
C ASP A 3 -3.04 -16.09 -20.64
N PHE A 4 -2.99 -14.89 -20.07
CA PHE A 4 -3.57 -14.59 -18.75
C PHE A 4 -4.08 -13.16 -18.70
N GLU A 5 -5.22 -12.95 -18.06
CA GLU A 5 -5.92 -11.67 -17.98
C GLU A 5 -5.56 -10.86 -16.72
N THR A 6 -5.07 -11.54 -15.68
CA THR A 6 -4.77 -10.95 -14.38
C THR A 6 -3.33 -11.26 -13.99
N LEU A 7 -2.61 -10.22 -13.55
CA LEU A 7 -1.27 -10.30 -12.97
C LEU A 7 -1.34 -9.88 -11.50
N VAL A 8 -0.83 -10.73 -10.62
CA VAL A 8 -0.63 -10.41 -9.20
C VAL A 8 0.86 -10.32 -8.92
N LEU A 9 1.32 -9.16 -8.50
CA LEU A 9 2.67 -8.94 -7.99
C LEU A 9 2.63 -8.90 -6.46
N ARG A 10 3.55 -9.61 -5.85
CA ARG A 10 3.79 -9.57 -4.41
C ARG A 10 5.27 -9.34 -4.16
N ASP A 11 5.59 -8.27 -3.45
CA ASP A 11 6.98 -7.97 -3.07
C ASP A 11 7.49 -9.02 -2.09
N CYS A 12 8.70 -9.51 -2.33
CA CYS A 12 9.37 -10.44 -1.43
C CYS A 12 9.72 -9.80 -0.08
N THR A 13 9.79 -8.47 -0.01
CA THR A 13 10.02 -7.69 1.21
C THR A 13 8.76 -7.49 2.06
N ALA A 14 7.59 -7.94 1.61
CA ALA A 14 6.31 -7.87 2.33
C ALA A 14 5.90 -9.25 2.86
N PRO A 15 6.52 -9.74 3.96
CA PRO A 15 6.41 -11.14 4.40
C PRO A 15 5.02 -11.52 4.91
N PHE A 16 4.23 -10.55 5.39
CA PHE A 16 2.97 -10.80 6.08
C PHE A 16 1.70 -10.68 5.22
N ILE A 17 1.83 -10.55 3.91
CA ILE A 17 0.70 -10.64 2.97
C ILE A 17 0.18 -12.08 2.93
N LYS A 18 -1.12 -12.26 3.10
CA LYS A 18 -1.78 -13.57 3.14
C LYS A 18 -2.37 -13.96 1.79
N ASN A 19 -2.55 -15.24 1.57
CA ASN A 19 -3.22 -15.74 0.35
C ASN A 19 -4.61 -15.14 0.17
N LYS A 20 -5.40 -15.00 1.26
CA LYS A 20 -6.71 -14.35 1.22
C LYS A 20 -6.67 -12.89 0.75
N ASP A 21 -5.57 -12.17 0.98
CA ASP A 21 -5.41 -10.79 0.55
C ASP A 21 -5.20 -10.75 -0.98
N MET A 22 -4.37 -11.66 -1.52
CA MET A 22 -4.19 -11.83 -2.96
C MET A 22 -5.50 -12.22 -3.66
N GLU A 23 -6.20 -13.23 -3.14
CA GLU A 23 -7.52 -13.62 -3.67
C GLU A 23 -8.53 -12.47 -3.61
N GLY A 24 -8.49 -11.68 -2.53
CA GLY A 24 -9.37 -10.52 -2.35
C GLY A 24 -9.13 -9.43 -3.41
N THR A 25 -7.87 -9.14 -3.73
CA THR A 25 -7.53 -8.17 -4.78
C THR A 25 -7.98 -8.65 -6.17
N VAL A 26 -7.80 -9.94 -6.47
CA VAL A 26 -8.27 -10.53 -7.74
C VAL A 26 -9.79 -10.44 -7.87
N LYS A 27 -10.53 -10.88 -6.84
CA LYS A 27 -12.00 -10.81 -6.83
C LYS A 27 -12.52 -9.37 -6.98
N LEU A 28 -11.83 -8.41 -6.35
CA LEU A 28 -12.20 -7.00 -6.48
C LEU A 28 -11.92 -6.47 -7.89
N LEU A 29 -10.78 -6.83 -8.50
CA LEU A 29 -10.44 -6.45 -9.87
C LEU A 29 -11.52 -6.94 -10.85
N GLU A 30 -11.86 -8.21 -10.80
CA GLU A 30 -12.88 -8.85 -11.65
C GLU A 30 -14.25 -8.19 -11.48
N LYS A 31 -14.69 -8.01 -10.23
CA LYS A 31 -16.01 -7.44 -9.92
C LYS A 31 -16.14 -5.97 -10.32
N SER A 32 -15.09 -5.17 -10.11
CA SER A 32 -15.14 -3.71 -10.32
C SER A 32 -14.83 -3.29 -11.75
N LYS A 33 -14.25 -4.18 -12.56
CA LYS A 33 -13.70 -3.86 -13.89
C LYS A 33 -12.71 -2.68 -13.83
N SER A 34 -11.98 -2.56 -12.72
CA SER A 34 -10.90 -1.57 -12.56
C SER A 34 -9.67 -1.98 -13.38
N ASP A 35 -8.75 -1.03 -13.57
CA ASP A 35 -7.49 -1.29 -14.28
C ASP A 35 -6.49 -2.01 -13.36
N ALA A 36 -6.51 -1.69 -12.06
CA ALA A 36 -5.68 -2.31 -11.03
C ALA A 36 -6.35 -2.26 -9.65
N VAL A 37 -5.88 -3.11 -8.74
CA VAL A 37 -6.24 -3.12 -7.32
C VAL A 37 -4.97 -3.25 -6.51
N PHE A 38 -4.73 -2.32 -5.60
CA PHE A 38 -3.56 -2.35 -4.71
C PHE A 38 -3.95 -2.74 -3.29
N GLY A 39 -3.21 -3.67 -2.71
CA GLY A 39 -3.24 -3.93 -1.29
C GLY A 39 -2.70 -2.70 -0.54
N VAL A 40 -3.51 -2.15 0.35
CA VAL A 40 -3.16 -0.94 1.09
C VAL A 40 -3.56 -1.08 2.56
N TYR A 41 -2.88 -0.35 3.43
CA TYR A 41 -3.36 -0.16 4.80
C TYR A 41 -3.44 1.32 5.15
N ARG A 42 -4.29 1.63 6.12
CA ARG A 42 -4.49 3.00 6.57
C ARG A 42 -3.29 3.47 7.38
N GLN A 43 -2.59 4.48 6.88
CA GLN A 43 -1.39 5.02 7.49
C GLN A 43 -1.73 6.13 8.52
N HIS A 44 -0.98 6.17 9.62
CA HIS A 44 -1.08 7.25 10.61
C HIS A 44 -0.17 8.46 10.31
N PHE A 45 0.88 8.28 9.50
CA PHE A 45 1.62 9.40 8.93
C PHE A 45 0.79 10.06 7.86
N ASN A 46 0.67 11.40 7.93
CA ASN A 46 -0.31 12.10 7.11
C ASN A 46 0.27 13.40 6.54
N PRO A 47 0.33 13.56 5.21
CA PRO A 47 0.91 14.73 4.56
C PRO A 47 0.16 16.05 4.86
N TYR A 48 -1.08 15.97 5.32
CA TYR A 48 -1.84 17.15 5.73
C TYR A 48 -1.66 17.51 7.21
N PHE A 49 -0.98 16.66 8.00
CA PHE A 49 -0.93 16.84 9.44
C PHE A 49 0.47 16.79 10.03
N ASN A 50 1.28 15.76 9.71
CA ASN A 50 2.57 15.50 10.37
C ASN A 50 3.71 15.08 9.44
N MET A 51 3.55 15.22 8.11
CA MET A 51 4.62 15.00 7.14
C MET A 51 5.01 16.32 6.49
N PHE A 52 6.33 16.56 6.38
CA PHE A 52 6.87 17.81 5.91
C PHE A 52 7.89 17.57 4.79
N GLU A 53 7.99 18.55 3.91
CA GLU A 53 9.02 18.70 2.89
C GLU A 53 9.84 19.95 3.20
N LEU A 54 11.08 20.01 2.72
CA LEU A 54 11.86 21.25 2.75
C LEU A 54 11.44 22.14 1.56
N ASN A 55 11.18 23.41 1.83
CA ASN A 55 11.03 24.38 0.76
C ASN A 55 12.42 24.83 0.20
N THR A 56 12.42 25.66 -0.81
CA THR A 56 13.65 26.18 -1.45
C THR A 56 14.60 26.88 -0.48
N ASN A 57 14.07 27.46 0.61
CA ASN A 57 14.85 28.13 1.66
C ASN A 57 15.21 27.19 2.82
N LYS A 58 15.04 25.86 2.66
CA LYS A 58 15.31 24.84 3.67
C LYS A 58 14.46 24.93 4.94
N PHE A 59 13.31 25.58 4.89
CA PHE A 59 12.31 25.56 5.96
C PHE A 59 11.31 24.41 5.78
N LEU A 60 10.80 23.88 6.89
CA LEU A 60 9.78 22.86 6.89
C LEU A 60 8.43 23.43 6.39
N LYS A 61 7.83 22.72 5.45
CA LYS A 61 6.49 22.98 4.92
C LYS A 61 5.69 21.67 4.93
N LEU A 62 4.43 21.70 5.35
CA LEU A 62 3.55 20.52 5.21
C LEU A 62 3.51 20.04 3.74
N SER A 63 3.67 18.73 3.54
CA SER A 63 3.70 18.14 2.18
C SER A 63 2.40 18.39 1.43
N LYS A 64 1.26 18.43 2.13
CA LYS A 64 -0.03 18.84 1.57
C LYS A 64 -0.74 19.82 2.50
N THR A 65 -1.47 20.77 1.90
CA THR A 65 -2.27 21.75 2.63
C THR A 65 -3.74 21.63 2.26
N LYS A 66 -4.62 21.99 3.21
CA LYS A 66 -6.05 22.24 2.98
C LYS A 66 -6.37 23.67 3.29
N LYS A 67 -7.47 24.19 2.73
CA LYS A 67 -7.97 25.54 3.03
C LYS A 67 -8.16 25.76 4.55
N ILE A 68 -8.65 24.72 5.25
CA ILE A 68 -8.70 24.67 6.72
C ILE A 68 -7.76 23.53 7.15
N ARG A 69 -6.75 23.86 7.97
CA ARG A 69 -5.81 22.87 8.49
C ARG A 69 -6.51 21.95 9.48
N PRO A 70 -6.37 20.60 9.35
CA PRO A 70 -6.85 19.66 10.36
C PRO A 70 -6.22 19.94 11.73
N ARG A 71 -7.02 19.95 12.78
CA ARG A 71 -6.57 20.14 14.17
C ARG A 71 -6.10 18.83 14.82
N SER A 72 -6.59 17.72 14.29
CA SER A 72 -6.28 16.37 14.77
C SER A 72 -6.10 15.39 13.61
N ARG A 73 -5.55 14.20 13.91
CA ARG A 73 -5.44 13.12 12.91
C ARG A 73 -6.80 12.68 12.38
N GLN A 74 -7.83 12.72 13.22
CA GLN A 74 -9.18 12.29 12.89
C GLN A 74 -9.85 13.24 11.88
N GLU A 75 -9.50 14.52 11.89
CA GLU A 75 -9.98 15.52 10.93
C GLU A 75 -9.22 15.48 9.60
N ALA A 76 -8.03 14.89 9.58
CA ALA A 76 -7.23 14.76 8.36
C ALA A 76 -7.85 13.70 7.43
N PRO A 77 -7.76 13.88 6.09
CA PRO A 77 -8.19 12.85 5.17
C PRO A 77 -7.47 11.53 5.43
N PRO A 78 -8.13 10.38 5.28
CA PRO A 78 -7.46 9.10 5.38
C PRO A 78 -6.36 9.00 4.30
N ILE A 79 -5.22 8.47 4.70
CA ILE A 79 -4.08 8.22 3.82
C ILE A 79 -3.80 6.72 3.85
N TYR A 80 -3.55 6.17 2.68
CA TYR A 80 -3.24 4.78 2.48
C TYR A 80 -1.80 4.62 2.01
N GLN A 81 -1.13 3.59 2.51
CA GLN A 81 0.19 3.16 2.05
C GLN A 81 0.06 1.84 1.32
N MET A 82 0.76 1.70 0.20
CA MET A 82 0.89 0.44 -0.52
C MET A 82 1.67 -0.57 0.30
N THR A 83 1.35 -1.85 0.14
CA THR A 83 1.94 -2.95 0.92
C THR A 83 2.79 -3.89 0.07
N GLY A 84 3.04 -3.56 -1.20
CA GLY A 84 3.73 -4.47 -2.12
C GLY A 84 2.84 -5.63 -2.60
N LEU A 85 1.53 -5.44 -2.61
CA LEU A 85 0.55 -6.33 -3.24
C LEU A 85 -0.21 -5.56 -4.31
N ASP A 86 0.11 -5.83 -5.57
CA ASP A 86 -0.45 -5.11 -6.71
C ASP A 86 -1.07 -6.10 -7.70
N THR A 87 -2.34 -5.89 -8.02
CA THR A 87 -3.09 -6.74 -8.95
C THR A 87 -3.54 -5.91 -10.14
N PHE A 88 -3.24 -6.38 -11.35
CA PHE A 88 -3.47 -5.66 -12.59
C PHE A 88 -4.35 -6.43 -13.56
N ASN A 89 -5.18 -5.70 -14.30
CA ASN A 89 -5.67 -6.18 -15.58
C ASN A 89 -4.51 -6.08 -16.59
N VAL A 90 -4.14 -7.21 -17.20
CA VAL A 90 -2.94 -7.31 -18.06
C VAL A 90 -3.05 -6.44 -19.29
N GLU A 91 -4.21 -6.41 -19.97
CA GLU A 91 -4.44 -5.54 -21.13
C GLU A 91 -4.19 -4.08 -20.79
N LYS A 92 -4.70 -3.62 -19.65
CA LYS A 92 -4.54 -2.23 -19.19
C LYS A 92 -3.12 -1.93 -18.78
N PHE A 93 -2.47 -2.87 -18.07
CA PHE A 93 -1.07 -2.73 -17.68
C PHE A 93 -0.14 -2.57 -18.91
N LEU A 94 -0.30 -3.43 -19.91
CA LEU A 94 0.47 -3.34 -21.16
C LEU A 94 0.15 -2.08 -21.95
N LYS A 95 -1.11 -1.62 -21.95
CA LYS A 95 -1.51 -0.40 -22.64
C LYS A 95 -0.89 0.87 -22.05
N TYR A 96 -0.84 0.97 -20.72
CA TYR A 96 -0.39 2.20 -20.05
C TYR A 96 1.10 2.18 -19.70
N GLU A 97 1.72 1.01 -19.58
CA GLU A 97 3.13 0.82 -19.21
C GLU A 97 3.52 1.58 -17.93
N LYS A 98 2.62 1.59 -16.94
CA LYS A 98 2.77 2.31 -15.67
C LYS A 98 2.29 1.45 -14.51
N ILE A 99 2.86 1.67 -13.33
CA ILE A 99 2.40 1.00 -12.10
C ILE A 99 1.05 1.58 -11.65
N ILE A 100 0.92 2.90 -11.57
CA ILE A 100 -0.32 3.55 -11.15
C ILE A 100 -1.19 3.79 -12.37
N LEU A 101 -2.27 3.01 -12.49
CA LEU A 101 -3.23 3.09 -13.59
C LEU A 101 -4.39 4.03 -13.25
N PRO A 102 -5.11 4.58 -14.26
CA PRO A 102 -6.17 5.57 -14.05
C PRO A 102 -7.30 5.10 -13.12
N LYS A 103 -7.68 3.81 -13.21
CA LYS A 103 -8.75 3.21 -12.39
C LYS A 103 -8.16 2.22 -11.40
N THR A 104 -7.24 2.66 -10.55
CA THR A 104 -6.67 1.86 -9.48
C THR A 104 -7.54 1.97 -8.22
N LEU A 105 -7.99 0.82 -7.69
CA LEU A 105 -8.78 0.74 -6.45
C LEU A 105 -7.92 0.28 -5.29
N PRO A 106 -8.19 0.76 -4.07
CA PRO A 106 -7.59 0.22 -2.86
C PRO A 106 -8.32 -1.04 -2.40
N PHE A 107 -7.57 -2.04 -1.96
CA PHE A 107 -8.05 -3.16 -1.17
C PHE A 107 -7.40 -3.06 0.22
N GLU A 108 -8.17 -2.64 1.22
CA GLU A 108 -7.64 -2.43 2.57
C GLU A 108 -7.36 -3.77 3.24
N ILE A 109 -6.09 -3.96 3.65
CA ILE A 109 -5.61 -5.15 4.34
C ILE A 109 -5.08 -4.77 5.73
N SER A 110 -4.81 -5.78 6.56
CA SER A 110 -4.37 -5.56 7.94
C SER A 110 -3.09 -4.73 8.01
N PRO A 111 -2.96 -3.77 8.96
CA PRO A 111 -1.74 -2.96 9.12
C PRO A 111 -0.46 -3.76 9.32
N GLU A 112 -0.53 -4.96 9.88
CA GLU A 112 0.62 -5.86 10.06
C GLU A 112 1.24 -6.25 8.73
N THR A 113 0.45 -6.29 7.65
CA THR A 113 0.95 -6.56 6.30
C THR A 113 1.80 -5.41 5.73
N GLY A 114 1.70 -4.24 6.32
CA GLY A 114 2.52 -3.07 5.97
C GLY A 114 3.93 -3.08 6.56
N ILE A 115 4.30 -4.11 7.33
CA ILE A 115 5.67 -4.29 7.79
C ILE A 115 6.48 -4.83 6.62
N MET A 116 7.33 -3.96 6.07
CA MET A 116 8.21 -4.28 4.96
C MET A 116 9.66 -4.37 5.44
N ILE A 117 10.49 -5.10 4.71
CA ILE A 117 11.91 -5.32 5.02
C ILE A 117 12.75 -4.48 4.05
N ASP A 118 13.05 -3.25 4.42
CA ASP A 118 13.90 -2.34 3.65
C ASP A 118 15.30 -2.18 4.29
N THR A 119 15.42 -2.53 5.58
CA THR A 119 16.63 -2.40 6.37
C THR A 119 16.94 -3.66 7.18
N GLU A 120 18.20 -3.81 7.64
CA GLU A 120 18.59 -4.89 8.53
C GLU A 120 17.81 -4.87 9.86
N LEU A 121 17.47 -3.71 10.36
CA LEU A 121 16.66 -3.57 11.57
C LEU A 121 15.26 -4.15 11.38
N GLU A 122 14.62 -3.84 10.27
CA GLU A 122 13.28 -4.37 9.94
C GLU A 122 13.33 -5.89 9.74
N PHE A 123 14.39 -6.40 9.11
CA PHE A 123 14.59 -7.84 9.01
C PHE A 123 14.64 -8.51 10.39
N LYS A 124 15.40 -7.95 11.35
CA LYS A 124 15.47 -8.45 12.73
C LYS A 124 14.13 -8.36 13.45
N ILE A 125 13.36 -7.29 13.22
CA ILE A 125 12.02 -7.14 13.79
C ILE A 125 11.10 -8.24 13.25
N VAL A 126 11.09 -8.46 11.95
CA VAL A 126 10.29 -9.53 11.31
C VAL A 126 10.69 -10.90 11.84
N GLU A 127 11.98 -11.16 11.98
CA GLU A 127 12.49 -12.41 12.55
C GLU A 127 11.97 -12.65 13.99
N ILE A 128 11.98 -11.63 14.85
CA ILE A 128 11.43 -11.69 16.20
C ILE A 128 9.91 -11.95 16.18
N ILE A 129 9.17 -11.29 15.31
CA ILE A 129 7.72 -11.49 15.16
C ILE A 129 7.41 -12.94 14.82
N ILE A 130 8.13 -13.51 13.84
CA ILE A 130 7.93 -14.89 13.39
C ILE A 130 8.32 -15.88 14.49
N LYS A 131 9.53 -15.74 15.08
CA LYS A 131 10.04 -16.64 16.12
C LYS A 131 9.13 -16.71 17.36
N ASN A 132 8.47 -15.60 17.69
CA ASN A 132 7.63 -15.52 18.88
C ASN A 132 6.14 -15.62 18.59
N ASN A 133 5.73 -15.93 17.34
CA ASN A 133 4.33 -16.01 16.92
C ASN A 133 3.50 -14.79 17.36
N LEU A 134 4.06 -13.56 17.27
CA LEU A 134 3.40 -12.36 17.75
C LEU A 134 2.14 -12.01 16.93
N PHE A 135 2.06 -12.44 15.69
CA PHE A 135 0.84 -12.35 14.87
C PHE A 135 0.13 -13.71 14.92
N LYS A 136 -0.99 -13.75 15.61
CA LYS A 136 -1.85 -14.95 15.59
C LYS A 136 -2.39 -15.16 14.18
N ASN A 137 -2.17 -16.38 13.63
CA ASN A 137 -2.66 -16.81 12.30
C ASN A 137 -1.86 -16.28 11.07
N PHE A 138 -0.56 -16.24 11.16
CA PHE A 138 0.33 -16.22 9.99
C PHE A 138 0.87 -17.60 9.70
#